data_0c0b8d3750df1f7dcdb7ac98fd8d802e
#
_entry.id   0c0b8d3750df1f7dcdb7ac98fd8d802e
#
_cell.length_a   1.000
_cell.length_b   1.000
_cell.length_c   1.000
_cell.angle_alpha   90.00
_cell.angle_beta   90.00
_cell.angle_gamma   90.00
#
_symmetry.space_group_name_H-M   'P 1'
#
loop_
_entity.id
_entity.type
_entity.pdbx_description
1 polymer ?
#
loop_
_entity_poly.entity_id
_entity_poly.type
_entity_poly.pdbx_seq_one_letter_code
_entity_poly.pdbx_strand_id
1 'polypeptide(L)'
;MYQRIGPPAYKEGLERIRHLCQFLDQPQDRMGFIIHVAGTNGKGSVCHAMASVLQACGFKTGLFTSPHLRDFRERIRINGQCIEPFEVVEGVERMRQASGAMEASFFEFTTALAFEHFANHHVDFAVIETG
;
A
#
# COMPACT_ATOMS: atom_id res chain seq x y z
N MET A 1 -9.99 5.60 22.56
CA MET A 1 -10.15 5.05 22.33
C MET A 1 -10.58 4.55 21.88
N TYR A 2 -10.84 4.34 21.31
CA TYR A 2 -11.30 3.64 20.85
C TYR A 2 -11.91 2.87 21.08
N GLN A 3 -12.07 2.73 21.23
CA GLN A 3 -12.66 1.91 21.48
C GLN A 3 -13.58 1.50 21.50
N ARG A 4 -13.85 1.84 21.47
CA ARG A 4 -14.76 1.18 21.21
C ARG A 4 -15.34 1.10 19.94
N ILE A 5 -14.78 1.56 19.10
CA ILE A 5 -15.17 1.08 17.84
C ILE A 5 -15.51 -0.34 17.98
N GLY A 6 -16.66 -0.70 17.58
CA GLY A 6 -17.08 -2.07 17.74
C GLY A 6 -16.27 -3.00 16.87
N PRO A 7 -16.00 -4.22 17.37
CA PRO A 7 -15.37 -5.22 16.53
C PRO A 7 -16.08 -5.48 15.19
N PRO A 8 -17.44 -5.43 15.12
CA PRO A 8 -18.10 -5.63 13.82
C PRO A 8 -17.71 -4.61 12.77
N ALA A 9 -17.61 -3.32 13.14
CA ALA A 9 -17.22 -2.30 12.19
C ALA A 9 -15.78 -2.52 11.70
N TYR A 10 -14.92 -2.93 12.61
CA TYR A 10 -13.54 -3.22 12.26
C TYR A 10 -13.46 -4.39 11.30
N LYS A 11 -14.24 -5.44 11.53
CA LYS A 11 -14.27 -6.59 10.64
C LYS A 11 -14.74 -6.21 9.25
N GLU A 12 -15.75 -5.35 9.16
CA GLU A 12 -16.24 -4.90 7.87
C GLU A 12 -15.15 -4.18 7.10
N GLY A 13 -14.40 -3.32 7.79
CA GLY A 13 -13.29 -2.63 7.14
C GLY A 13 -12.25 -3.59 6.62
N LEU A 14 -11.91 -4.60 7.40
CA LEU A 14 -10.93 -5.59 6.97
C LEU A 14 -11.46 -6.46 5.84
N GLU A 15 -12.75 -6.74 5.83
CA GLU A 15 -13.32 -7.59 4.80
C GLU A 15 -13.21 -6.96 3.43
N ARG A 16 -13.42 -5.65 3.33
CA ARG A 16 -13.33 -4.99 2.02
C ARG A 16 -11.92 -5.07 1.44
N ILE A 17 -10.91 -4.75 2.25
CA ILE A 17 -9.54 -4.79 1.77
C ILE A 17 -9.11 -6.23 1.50
N ARG A 18 -9.55 -7.19 2.31
CA ARG A 18 -9.24 -8.59 2.08
C ARG A 18 -9.85 -9.08 0.78
N HIS A 19 -11.07 -8.64 0.48
CA HIS A 19 -11.72 -9.01 -0.76
C HIS A 19 -10.95 -8.50 -1.97
N LEU A 20 -10.52 -7.24 -1.91
CA LEU A 20 -9.71 -6.68 -2.99
C LEU A 20 -8.40 -7.44 -3.16
N CYS A 21 -7.71 -7.72 -2.07
CA CYS A 21 -6.45 -8.44 -2.13
C CYS A 21 -6.64 -9.86 -2.65
N GLN A 22 -7.72 -10.51 -2.26
CA GLN A 22 -8.03 -11.85 -2.75
C GLN A 22 -8.26 -11.83 -4.25
N PHE A 23 -8.98 -10.84 -4.75
CA PHE A 23 -9.21 -10.68 -6.17
C PHE A 23 -7.91 -10.46 -6.94
N LEU A 24 -6.96 -9.75 -6.32
CA LEU A 24 -5.66 -9.45 -6.94
C LEU A 24 -4.62 -10.56 -6.69
N ASP A 25 -5.06 -11.72 -6.24
CA ASP A 25 -4.18 -12.89 -6.01
C ASP A 25 -3.22 -12.66 -4.84
N GLN A 26 -3.75 -12.12 -3.75
CA GLN A 26 -3.05 -11.98 -2.47
C GLN A 26 -1.68 -11.30 -2.63
N PRO A 27 -1.66 -10.05 -3.12
CA PRO A 27 -0.37 -9.39 -3.38
C PRO A 27 0.46 -9.21 -2.10
N GLN A 28 -0.19 -9.10 -0.93
CA GLN A 28 0.53 -8.94 0.31
C GLN A 28 1.42 -10.14 0.64
N ASP A 29 1.13 -11.30 0.06
CA ASP A 29 1.93 -12.50 0.27
C ASP A 29 3.07 -12.63 -0.74
N ARG A 30 3.14 -11.73 -1.71
CA ARG A 30 4.09 -11.80 -2.81
C ARG A 30 4.97 -10.57 -2.96
N MET A 31 4.97 -9.68 -1.98
CA MET A 31 5.68 -8.41 -2.10
C MET A 31 6.95 -8.34 -1.25
N GLY A 32 7.59 -9.49 -1.06
CA GLY A 32 8.85 -9.55 -0.34
C GLY A 32 8.67 -9.36 1.15
N PHE A 33 9.72 -8.86 1.80
CA PHE A 33 9.68 -8.60 3.25
C PHE A 33 8.98 -7.27 3.50
N ILE A 34 8.05 -7.26 4.44
CA ILE A 34 7.26 -6.07 4.76
C ILE A 34 7.80 -5.44 6.03
N ILE A 35 8.11 -4.14 5.96
CA ILE A 35 8.48 -3.35 7.12
C ILE A 35 7.36 -2.38 7.37
N HIS A 36 6.63 -2.58 8.45
CA HIS A 36 5.45 -1.80 8.78
C HIS A 36 5.85 -0.73 9.79
N VAL A 37 5.62 0.52 9.46
CA VAL A 37 5.95 1.66 10.32
C VAL A 37 4.65 2.36 10.73
N ALA A 38 4.40 2.40 12.03
CA ALA A 38 3.22 3.04 12.59
C ALA A 38 3.66 4.00 13.69
N GLY A 39 2.80 4.94 14.01
CA GLY A 39 3.10 5.91 15.05
C GLY A 39 2.42 7.23 14.77
N THR A 40 2.69 8.21 15.63
CA THR A 40 2.02 9.51 15.50
C THR A 40 2.89 10.57 14.82
N ASN A 41 4.20 10.52 15.05
CA ASN A 41 5.11 11.53 14.50
C ASN A 41 6.32 10.87 13.88
N GLY A 42 6.84 11.48 12.82
CA GLY A 42 8.10 11.05 12.23
C GLY A 42 8.02 9.81 11.36
N LYS A 43 6.82 9.28 11.13
CA LYS A 43 6.67 8.06 10.34
C LYS A 43 7.24 8.20 8.93
N GLY A 44 6.88 9.30 8.27
CA GLY A 44 7.33 9.53 6.91
C GLY A 44 8.84 9.62 6.82
N SER A 45 9.46 10.34 7.74
CA SER A 45 10.91 10.49 7.78
C SER A 45 11.59 9.13 7.98
N VAL A 46 11.08 8.34 8.90
CA VAL A 46 11.63 6.99 9.16
C VAL A 46 11.48 6.11 7.93
N CYS A 47 10.30 6.12 7.30
CA CYS A 47 10.04 5.30 6.12
C CYS A 47 10.97 5.66 4.98
N HIS A 48 11.15 6.95 4.72
CA HIS A 48 12.03 7.41 3.64
C HIS A 48 13.49 7.04 3.96
N ALA A 49 13.90 7.18 5.20
CA ALA A 49 15.27 6.82 5.60
C ALA A 49 15.51 5.33 5.41
N MET A 50 14.56 4.50 5.86
CA MET A 50 14.69 3.05 5.72
C MET A 50 14.74 2.64 4.25
N ALA A 51 13.87 3.21 3.45
CA ALA A 51 13.85 2.89 2.02
C ALA A 51 15.16 3.30 1.35
N SER A 52 15.71 4.46 1.72
CA SER A 52 16.98 4.92 1.16
C SER A 52 18.13 3.99 1.51
N VAL A 53 18.17 3.53 2.76
CA VAL A 53 19.23 2.62 3.20
C VAL A 53 19.13 1.28 2.46
N LEU A 54 17.92 0.73 2.38
CA LEU A 54 17.72 -0.55 1.71
C LEU A 54 18.08 -0.45 0.23
N GLN A 55 17.70 0.66 -0.40
CA GLN A 55 18.02 0.90 -1.80
C GLN A 55 19.52 1.01 -1.99
N ALA A 56 20.21 1.72 -1.08
CA ALA A 56 21.66 1.87 -1.15
C ALA A 56 22.36 0.53 -1.00
N CYS A 57 21.75 -0.41 -0.27
CA CYS A 57 22.29 -1.74 -0.12
C CYS A 57 22.02 -2.64 -1.32
N GLY A 58 21.33 -2.13 -2.33
CA GLY A 58 21.09 -2.88 -3.56
C GLY A 58 19.75 -3.61 -3.60
N PHE A 59 18.89 -3.41 -2.61
CA PHE A 59 17.58 -4.04 -2.61
C PHE A 59 16.56 -3.23 -3.37
N LYS A 60 15.72 -3.91 -4.15
CA LYS A 60 14.59 -3.27 -4.81
C LYS A 60 13.54 -3.00 -3.74
N THR A 61 13.26 -1.74 -3.50
CA THR A 61 12.51 -1.32 -2.32
C THR A 61 11.26 -0.56 -2.68
N GLY A 62 10.10 -1.07 -2.25
CA GLY A 62 8.83 -0.36 -2.35
C GLY A 62 8.64 0.52 -1.14
N LEU A 63 7.97 1.65 -1.34
CA LEU A 63 7.68 2.59 -0.27
C LEU A 63 6.25 3.09 -0.43
N PHE A 64 5.45 2.87 0.61
CA PHE A 64 4.06 3.33 0.65
C PHE A 64 3.93 4.33 1.78
N THR A 65 3.61 5.58 1.44
CA THR A 65 3.49 6.67 2.42
C THR A 65 2.22 7.46 2.18
N SER A 66 1.82 8.26 3.16
CA SER A 66 0.68 9.15 3.06
C SER A 66 0.84 10.28 4.08
N PRO A 67 0.24 11.42 3.83
CA PRO A 67 -0.46 11.81 2.60
C PRO A 67 0.52 12.22 1.50
N HIS A 68 0.02 12.40 0.28
CA HIS A 68 0.85 12.97 -0.79
C HIS A 68 0.80 14.49 -0.73
N LEU A 69 1.81 15.14 -1.31
CA LEU A 69 1.89 16.60 -1.33
C LEU A 69 1.26 17.19 -2.58
N ARG A 70 1.56 16.62 -3.74
CA ARG A 70 1.06 17.16 -5.01
C ARG A 70 0.40 16.11 -5.88
N ASP A 71 1.00 14.91 -5.94
CA ASP A 71 0.59 13.88 -6.87
C ASP A 71 0.32 12.61 -6.10
N PHE A 72 -0.85 12.03 -6.32
CA PHE A 72 -1.24 10.76 -5.70
C PHE A 72 -0.13 9.72 -5.82
N ARG A 73 0.58 9.69 -6.96
CA ARG A 73 1.58 8.68 -7.22
C ARG A 73 2.77 8.74 -6.26
N GLU A 74 2.92 9.85 -5.54
CA GLU A 74 3.95 9.96 -4.50
C GLU A 74 3.76 8.94 -3.39
N ARG A 75 2.55 8.43 -3.22
CA ARG A 75 2.25 7.45 -2.17
C ARG A 75 2.85 6.09 -2.46
N ILE A 76 3.16 5.80 -3.72
CA ILE A 76 3.60 4.46 -4.16
C ILE A 76 4.85 4.62 -4.98
N ARG A 77 5.99 4.20 -4.41
CA ARG A 77 7.28 4.33 -5.07
C ARG A 77 8.05 3.03 -5.02
N ILE A 78 8.88 2.82 -6.03
CA ILE A 78 9.84 1.73 -6.05
C ILE A 78 11.19 2.34 -6.41
N ASN A 79 12.18 2.16 -5.53
CA ASN A 79 13.52 2.72 -5.69
C ASN A 79 13.45 4.22 -5.98
N GLY A 80 12.56 4.91 -5.25
CA GLY A 80 12.41 6.35 -5.35
C GLY A 80 11.56 6.85 -6.51
N GLN A 81 11.10 5.96 -7.39
CA GLN A 81 10.31 6.36 -8.54
C GLN A 81 8.84 6.06 -8.31
N CYS A 82 8.00 7.07 -8.56
CA CYS A 82 6.57 6.93 -8.41
C CYS A 82 5.99 5.93 -9.40
N ILE A 83 4.90 5.28 -9.01
CA ILE A 83 4.14 4.41 -9.90
C ILE A 83 3.77 5.18 -11.17
N GLU A 84 3.82 4.53 -12.33
CA GLU A 84 3.50 5.17 -13.58
C GLU A 84 2.00 5.41 -13.73
N PRO A 85 1.61 6.48 -14.42
CA PRO A 85 0.17 6.77 -14.58
C PRO A 85 -0.60 5.61 -15.19
N PHE A 86 -0.03 4.93 -16.18
CA PHE A 86 -0.74 3.82 -16.83
C PHE A 86 -0.92 2.65 -15.86
N GLU A 87 0.01 2.46 -14.93
CA GLU A 87 -0.12 1.39 -13.95
C GLU A 87 -1.23 1.69 -12.95
N VAL A 88 -1.41 2.97 -12.61
CA VAL A 88 -2.53 3.38 -11.76
C VAL A 88 -3.85 3.06 -12.46
N VAL A 89 -3.96 3.46 -13.72
CA VAL A 89 -5.18 3.24 -14.49
C VAL A 89 -5.50 1.76 -14.61
N GLU A 90 -4.50 0.96 -14.97
CA GLU A 90 -4.70 -0.48 -15.12
C GLU A 90 -5.10 -1.12 -13.80
N GLY A 91 -4.46 -0.70 -12.71
CA GLY A 91 -4.76 -1.26 -11.41
C GLY A 91 -6.18 -0.94 -10.96
N VAL A 92 -6.59 0.32 -11.17
CA VAL A 92 -7.95 0.74 -10.82
C VAL A 92 -8.97 -0.04 -11.65
N GLU A 93 -8.71 -0.20 -12.95
CA GLU A 93 -9.64 -0.93 -13.81
C GLU A 93 -9.77 -2.39 -13.38
N ARG A 94 -8.66 -3.02 -12.99
CA ARG A 94 -8.72 -4.39 -12.50
C ARG A 94 -9.55 -4.46 -11.22
N MET A 95 -9.32 -3.54 -10.29
CA MET A 95 -10.04 -3.57 -9.02
C MET A 95 -11.53 -3.29 -9.18
N ARG A 96 -11.90 -2.50 -10.19
CA ARG A 96 -13.30 -2.21 -10.43
C ARG A 96 -14.11 -3.44 -10.83
N GLN A 97 -13.42 -4.48 -11.30
CA GLN A 97 -14.08 -5.71 -11.68
C GLN A 97 -14.35 -6.61 -10.47
N ALA A 98 -13.76 -6.30 -9.32
CA ALA A 98 -13.99 -7.09 -8.13
C ALA A 98 -15.38 -6.77 -7.57
N SER A 99 -16.09 -7.83 -7.16
CA SER A 99 -17.39 -7.67 -6.53
C SER A 99 -17.22 -6.88 -5.23
N GLY A 100 -18.04 -5.85 -5.04
CA GLY A 100 -17.95 -5.03 -3.84
C GLY A 100 -16.89 -3.98 -3.85
N ALA A 101 -16.13 -3.84 -4.95
CA ALA A 101 -15.06 -2.86 -5.02
C ALA A 101 -15.58 -1.43 -4.82
N MET A 102 -16.80 -1.17 -5.25
CA MET A 102 -17.39 0.17 -5.12
C MET A 102 -17.56 0.60 -3.67
N GLU A 103 -17.52 -0.34 -2.75
CA GLU A 103 -17.69 -0.05 -1.33
C GLU A 103 -16.36 0.23 -0.63
N ALA A 104 -15.25 -0.02 -1.30
CA ALA A 104 -13.95 0.19 -0.70
C ALA A 104 -13.64 1.68 -0.59
N SER A 105 -13.00 2.07 0.50
CA SER A 105 -12.60 3.45 0.70
C SER A 105 -11.41 3.79 -0.21
N PHE A 106 -11.16 5.10 -0.35
CA PHE A 106 -10.00 5.57 -1.08
C PHE A 106 -8.72 4.94 -0.55
N PHE A 107 -8.59 4.88 0.78
CA PHE A 107 -7.40 4.32 1.39
C PHE A 107 -7.26 2.83 1.09
N GLU A 108 -8.36 2.10 1.12
CA GLU A 108 -8.35 0.67 0.82
C GLU A 108 -7.95 0.41 -0.63
N PHE A 109 -8.48 1.20 -1.55
CA PHE A 109 -8.09 1.11 -2.96
C PHE A 109 -6.61 1.40 -3.13
N THR A 110 -6.14 2.47 -2.48
CA THR A 110 -4.75 2.88 -2.59
C THR A 110 -3.81 1.82 -2.03
N THR A 111 -4.19 1.23 -0.90
CA THR A 111 -3.39 0.18 -0.26
C THR A 111 -3.30 -1.04 -1.16
N ALA A 112 -4.44 -1.49 -1.69
CA ALA A 112 -4.45 -2.65 -2.58
C ALA A 112 -3.63 -2.40 -3.85
N LEU A 113 -3.73 -1.19 -4.39
CA LEU A 113 -2.96 -0.81 -5.57
C LEU A 113 -1.46 -0.86 -5.28
N ALA A 114 -1.05 -0.35 -4.12
CA ALA A 114 0.36 -0.36 -3.74
C ALA A 114 0.86 -1.80 -3.59
N PHE A 115 0.09 -2.64 -2.92
CA PHE A 115 0.48 -4.03 -2.72
C PHE A 115 0.63 -4.75 -4.06
N GLU A 116 -0.32 -4.54 -4.96
CA GLU A 116 -0.25 -5.17 -6.27
C GLU A 116 0.97 -4.67 -7.05
N HIS A 117 1.24 -3.38 -6.99
CA HIS A 117 2.38 -2.79 -7.68
C HIS A 117 3.69 -3.40 -7.18
N PHE A 118 3.84 -3.49 -5.85
CA PHE A 118 5.05 -4.05 -5.27
C PHE A 118 5.20 -5.53 -5.62
N ALA A 119 4.09 -6.27 -5.58
CA ALA A 119 4.13 -7.70 -5.92
C ALA A 119 4.50 -7.90 -7.39
N ASN A 120 3.89 -7.13 -8.28
CA ASN A 120 4.14 -7.27 -9.72
C ASN A 120 5.58 -6.91 -10.09
N HIS A 121 6.20 -6.02 -9.35
CA HIS A 121 7.57 -5.61 -9.61
C HIS A 121 8.59 -6.39 -8.79
N HIS A 122 8.15 -7.36 -8.01
CA HIS A 122 9.03 -8.28 -7.26
C HIS A 122 10.01 -7.52 -6.36
N VAL A 123 9.49 -6.58 -5.56
CA VAL A 123 10.37 -5.86 -4.63
C VAL A 123 10.93 -6.80 -3.58
N ASP A 124 12.14 -6.51 -3.11
CA ASP A 124 12.77 -7.28 -2.04
C ASP A 124 12.20 -6.88 -0.68
N PHE A 125 11.95 -5.58 -0.50
CA PHE A 125 11.39 -5.03 0.73
C PHE A 125 10.29 -4.05 0.38
N ALA A 126 9.23 -4.05 1.19
CA ALA A 126 8.16 -3.06 1.08
C ALA A 126 8.04 -2.34 2.42
N VAL A 127 8.33 -1.04 2.41
CA VAL A 127 8.23 -0.20 3.61
C VAL A 127 6.85 0.45 3.58
N ILE A 128 6.02 0.13 4.55
CA ILE A 128 4.61 0.51 4.57
C ILE A 128 4.35 1.43 5.77
N GLU A 129 3.98 2.66 5.49
CA GLU A 129 3.60 3.61 6.52
C GLU A 129 2.09 3.54 6.77
N THR A 130 1.69 3.44 8.03
CA THR A 130 0.29 3.50 8.41
C THR A 130 0.13 4.44 9.60
N GLY A 131 -1.10 4.80 9.84
CA GLY A 131 -1.36 5.65 10.99
C GLY A 131 -2.47 6.63 10.79
#